data_bd6b1e53e7f233a29f7240652ebf8120
#
_entry.id   bd6b1e53e7f233a29f7240652ebf8120
#
_cell.length_a   1.000
_cell.length_b   1.000
_cell.length_c   1.000
_cell.angle_alpha   90.00
_cell.angle_beta   90.00
_cell.angle_gamma   90.00
#
_symmetry.space_group_name_H-M   'P 1'
#
loop_
_entity.id
_entity.type
_entity.pdbx_description
1 polymer ?
#
loop_
_entity_poly.entity_id
_entity_poly.type
_entity_poly.pdbx_seq_one_letter_code
_entity_poly.pdbx_strand_id
1 'polypeptide(L)'
;LQKPEFYPYLWQTFFLVVPVVSTTFASFGRMFADLGRESLGWLLIDEAGQAVPQAAVGAIWRTKNTIVVGDPLQIEPVIGLDETVIEQVRQHFKINAEWSLK
;
A
#
# COMPACT_ATOMS: atom_id res chain seq x y z
N LEU A 1 -15.08 18.66 17.09
CA LEU A 1 -15.31 17.70 16.00
C LEU A 1 -14.60 18.17 14.74
N GLN A 2 -13.59 17.42 14.34
CA GLN A 2 -12.82 17.73 13.15
C GLN A 2 -13.58 17.32 11.90
N LYS A 3 -13.65 18.22 10.94
CA LYS A 3 -14.26 17.91 9.64
C LYS A 3 -13.32 17.05 8.81
N PRO A 4 -13.81 16.07 8.04
CA PRO A 4 -12.96 15.19 7.21
C PRO A 4 -12.04 15.95 6.25
N GLU A 5 -12.44 17.11 5.79
CA GLU A 5 -11.65 17.95 4.87
C GLU A 5 -10.33 18.44 5.47
N PHE A 6 -10.20 18.44 6.80
CA PHE A 6 -8.97 18.84 7.50
C PHE A 6 -8.00 17.68 7.72
N TYR A 7 -8.42 16.43 7.57
CA TYR A 7 -7.56 15.27 7.83
C TYR A 7 -6.29 15.25 6.99
N PRO A 8 -6.30 15.56 5.68
CA PRO A 8 -5.06 15.61 4.90
C PRO A 8 -4.05 16.61 5.46
N TYR A 9 -4.52 17.77 5.92
CA TYR A 9 -3.64 18.80 6.49
C TYR A 9 -3.07 18.37 7.84
N LEU A 10 -3.85 17.69 8.66
CA LEU A 10 -3.40 17.15 9.93
C LEU A 10 -2.31 16.09 9.70
N TRP A 11 -2.46 15.21 8.74
CA TRP A 11 -1.45 14.23 8.39
C TRP A 11 -0.19 14.87 7.84
N GLN A 12 -0.30 15.90 7.01
CA GLN A 12 0.86 16.66 6.52
C GLN A 12 1.64 17.27 7.65
N THR A 13 0.96 17.89 8.61
CA THR A 13 1.58 18.48 9.80
C THR A 13 2.27 17.42 10.64
N PHE A 14 1.61 16.28 10.85
CA PHE A 14 2.18 15.16 11.59
C PHE A 14 3.46 14.64 10.95
N PHE A 15 3.48 14.48 9.63
CA PHE A 15 4.65 13.98 8.92
C PHE A 15 5.82 14.97 8.88
N LEU A 16 5.62 16.25 9.15
CA LEU A 16 6.72 17.18 9.34
C LEU A 16 7.55 16.86 10.59
N VAL A 17 6.91 16.29 11.60
CA VAL A 17 7.54 15.92 12.87
C VAL A 17 7.93 14.44 12.87
N VAL A 18 7.05 13.56 12.37
CA VAL A 18 7.25 12.11 12.30
C VAL A 18 7.13 11.69 10.85
N PRO A 19 8.23 11.70 10.08
CA PRO A 19 8.16 11.49 8.63
C PRO A 19 7.91 10.04 8.20
N VAL A 20 8.08 9.07 9.10
CA VAL A 20 7.91 7.66 8.79
C VAL A 20 6.98 7.01 9.81
N VAL A 21 5.97 6.30 9.31
CA VAL A 21 5.02 5.54 10.14
C VAL A 21 4.94 4.11 9.61
N SER A 22 5.03 3.16 10.51
CA SER A 22 4.87 1.74 10.19
C SER A 22 3.52 1.24 10.70
N THR A 23 2.85 0.43 9.89
CA THR A 23 1.55 -0.11 10.24
C THR A 23 1.30 -1.43 9.50
N THR A 24 0.35 -2.22 9.98
CA THR A 24 -0.13 -3.39 9.26
C THR A 24 -1.13 -2.98 8.18
N PHE A 25 -1.35 -3.84 7.19
CA PHE A 25 -2.39 -3.57 6.18
C PHE A 25 -3.78 -3.47 6.81
N ALA A 26 -4.04 -4.27 7.84
CA ALA A 26 -5.33 -4.21 8.54
C ALA A 26 -5.59 -2.85 9.18
N SER A 27 -4.54 -2.24 9.73
CA SER A 27 -4.65 -0.92 10.37
C SER A 27 -4.58 0.22 9.36
N PHE A 28 -3.88 0.03 8.24
CA PHE A 28 -3.68 1.05 7.22
C PHE A 28 -4.99 1.63 6.71
N GLY A 29 -5.92 0.77 6.36
CA GLY A 29 -7.22 1.19 5.82
C GLY A 29 -8.02 2.06 6.80
N ARG A 30 -7.89 1.78 8.10
CA ARG A 30 -8.57 2.59 9.13
C ARG A 30 -7.85 3.90 9.40
N MET A 31 -6.52 3.87 9.48
CA MET A 31 -5.72 5.06 9.76
C MET A 31 -5.85 6.12 8.66
N PHE A 32 -5.84 5.68 7.41
CA PHE A 32 -5.81 6.57 6.25
C PHE A 32 -7.12 6.56 5.46
N ALA A 33 -8.22 6.15 6.09
CA ALA A 33 -9.52 6.05 5.43
C ALA A 33 -9.98 7.38 4.79
N ASP A 34 -9.65 8.50 5.44
CA ASP A 34 -10.06 9.82 4.99
C ASP A 34 -9.08 10.45 3.98
N LEU A 35 -8.00 9.75 3.65
CA LEU A 35 -7.05 10.22 2.65
C LEU A 35 -7.42 9.70 1.27
N GLY A 36 -7.37 10.57 0.29
CA GLY A 36 -7.67 10.24 -1.09
C GLY A 36 -6.45 9.76 -1.86
N ARG A 37 -6.61 9.73 -3.17
CA ARG A 37 -5.58 9.32 -4.12
C ARG A 37 -4.30 10.14 -3.96
N GLU A 38 -3.16 9.47 -3.93
CA GLU A 38 -1.84 10.10 -3.92
C GLU A 38 -1.61 11.10 -2.78
N SER A 39 -2.32 10.91 -1.65
CA SER A 39 -2.18 11.80 -0.48
C SER A 39 -0.87 11.59 0.26
N LEU A 40 -0.30 10.38 0.21
CA LEU A 40 0.96 10.03 0.84
C LEU A 40 2.09 10.02 -0.18
N GLY A 41 3.31 10.35 0.25
CA GLY A 41 4.46 10.43 -0.64
C GLY A 41 4.98 9.05 -1.04
N TRP A 42 5.44 8.28 -0.06
CA TRP A 42 6.09 6.99 -0.27
C TRP A 42 5.43 5.90 0.54
N LEU A 43 5.29 4.75 -0.09
CA LEU A 43 4.84 3.52 0.56
C LEU A 43 5.94 2.46 0.40
N LEU A 44 6.35 1.86 1.50
CA LEU A 44 7.24 0.71 1.48
C LEU A 44 6.45 -0.49 2.00
N ILE A 45 6.33 -1.51 1.18
CA ILE A 45 5.66 -2.76 1.54
C ILE A 45 6.72 -3.82 1.73
N ASP A 46 6.86 -4.30 2.97
CA ASP A 46 7.76 -5.39 3.29
C ASP A 46 6.97 -6.71 3.34
N GLU A 47 7.65 -7.79 3.00
CA GLU A 47 7.06 -9.13 2.94
C GLU A 47 5.79 -9.17 2.07
N ALA A 48 5.89 -8.58 0.88
CA ALA A 48 4.77 -8.40 -0.03
C ALA A 48 4.11 -9.72 -0.44
N GLY A 49 4.85 -10.83 -0.42
CA GLY A 49 4.28 -12.14 -0.72
C GLY A 49 3.21 -12.60 0.24
N GLN A 50 3.14 -12.01 1.43
CA GLN A 50 2.15 -12.32 2.45
C GLN A 50 0.97 -11.34 2.45
N ALA A 51 1.02 -10.30 1.62
CA ALA A 51 -0.01 -9.28 1.59
C ALA A 51 -1.27 -9.76 0.87
N VAL A 52 -2.42 -9.41 1.43
CA VAL A 52 -3.71 -9.61 0.75
C VAL A 52 -3.82 -8.57 -0.36
N PRO A 53 -4.06 -8.97 -1.63
CA PRO A 53 -4.06 -8.03 -2.75
C PRO A 53 -4.98 -6.83 -2.58
N GLN A 54 -6.15 -7.01 -2.01
CA GLN A 54 -7.13 -5.94 -1.81
C GLN A 54 -6.59 -4.84 -0.87
N ALA A 55 -5.89 -5.25 0.18
CA ALA A 55 -5.30 -4.30 1.12
C ALA A 55 -4.14 -3.53 0.48
N ALA A 56 -3.32 -4.21 -0.32
CA ALA A 56 -2.21 -3.60 -1.03
C ALA A 56 -2.70 -2.56 -2.05
N VAL A 57 -3.76 -2.85 -2.78
CA VAL A 57 -4.32 -1.92 -3.78
C VAL A 57 -4.76 -0.62 -3.12
N GLY A 58 -5.45 -0.68 -1.99
CA GLY A 58 -5.87 0.51 -1.25
C GLY A 58 -4.69 1.36 -0.79
N ALA A 59 -3.63 0.73 -0.33
CA ALA A 59 -2.41 1.42 0.10
C ALA A 59 -1.69 2.08 -1.08
N ILE A 60 -1.52 1.36 -2.17
CA ILE A 60 -0.85 1.86 -3.39
C ILE A 60 -1.62 3.05 -3.97
N TRP A 61 -2.94 2.97 -3.98
CA TRP A 61 -3.79 4.05 -4.50
C TRP A 61 -3.60 5.37 -3.75
N ARG A 62 -3.34 5.29 -2.44
CA ARG A 62 -3.16 6.46 -1.57
C ARG A 62 -1.77 7.07 -1.62
N THR A 63 -0.84 6.47 -2.36
CA THR A 63 0.55 6.93 -2.38
C THR A 63 1.00 7.33 -3.78
N LYS A 64 1.98 8.23 -3.83
CA LYS A 64 2.58 8.66 -5.10
C LYS A 64 3.62 7.68 -5.61
N ASN A 65 4.41 7.11 -4.71
CA ASN A 65 5.50 6.20 -5.03
C ASN A 65 5.42 4.98 -4.13
N THR A 66 5.66 3.80 -4.68
CA THR A 66 5.60 2.56 -3.93
C THR A 66 6.86 1.73 -4.18
N ILE A 67 7.45 1.24 -3.10
CA ILE A 67 8.54 0.26 -3.13
C ILE A 67 8.01 -1.02 -2.50
N VAL A 68 8.11 -2.12 -3.23
CA VAL A 68 7.65 -3.43 -2.79
C VAL A 68 8.85 -4.33 -2.58
N VAL A 69 8.98 -4.87 -1.37
CA VAL A 69 10.06 -5.77 -1.01
C VAL A 69 9.44 -7.10 -0.59
N GLY A 70 9.91 -8.18 -1.17
CA GLY A 70 9.42 -9.51 -0.84
C GLY A 70 10.22 -10.57 -1.57
N ASP A 71 10.22 -11.78 -1.01
CA ASP A 71 10.86 -12.94 -1.60
C ASP A 71 9.76 -13.82 -2.27
N PRO A 72 9.77 -13.96 -3.59
CA PRO A 72 8.77 -14.77 -4.28
C PRO A 72 8.86 -16.27 -3.95
N LEU A 73 9.96 -16.70 -3.34
CA LEU A 73 10.16 -18.08 -2.93
C LEU A 73 9.67 -18.37 -1.52
N GLN A 74 9.26 -17.34 -0.77
CA GLN A 74 8.69 -17.54 0.56
C GLN A 74 7.25 -18.01 0.50
N ILE A 75 6.76 -18.49 1.65
CA ILE A 75 5.43 -19.08 1.81
C ILE A 75 4.35 -18.18 1.23
N GLU A 76 3.58 -18.74 0.29
CA GLU A 76 2.43 -18.03 -0.24
C GLU A 76 1.36 -17.87 0.84
N PRO A 77 0.67 -16.71 0.88
CA PRO A 77 -0.42 -16.53 1.82
C PRO A 77 -1.52 -17.55 1.55
N VAL A 78 -2.02 -18.16 2.62
CA VAL A 78 -3.17 -19.07 2.53
C VAL A 78 -4.41 -18.21 2.30
N ILE A 79 -4.71 -17.98 1.05
CA ILE A 79 -5.86 -17.18 0.64
C ILE A 79 -6.80 -18.07 -0.15
N GLY A 80 -8.08 -18.02 0.18
CA GLY A 80 -9.11 -18.69 -0.62
C GLY A 80 -9.43 -17.98 -1.92
N LEU A 81 -8.40 -17.43 -2.57
CA LEU A 81 -8.54 -16.76 -3.86
C LEU A 81 -8.20 -17.71 -4.99
N ASP A 82 -8.94 -17.58 -6.09
CA ASP A 82 -8.68 -18.30 -7.32
C ASP A 82 -7.26 -17.98 -7.82
N GLU A 83 -6.56 -19.00 -8.31
CA GLU A 83 -5.23 -18.86 -8.89
C GLU A 83 -5.18 -17.81 -10.01
N THR A 84 -6.27 -17.68 -10.76
CA THR A 84 -6.38 -16.70 -11.84
C THR A 84 -6.24 -15.27 -11.33
N VAL A 85 -6.85 -14.96 -10.20
CA VAL A 85 -6.78 -13.62 -9.58
C VAL A 85 -5.36 -13.34 -9.09
N ILE A 86 -4.72 -14.33 -8.47
CA ILE A 86 -3.34 -14.22 -7.99
C ILE A 86 -2.41 -13.94 -9.17
N GLU A 87 -2.57 -14.64 -10.27
CA GLU A 87 -1.76 -14.48 -11.46
C GLU A 87 -1.95 -13.09 -12.09
N GLN A 88 -3.18 -12.58 -12.14
CA GLN A 88 -3.46 -11.25 -12.65
C GLN A 88 -2.77 -10.18 -11.81
N VAL A 89 -2.79 -10.31 -10.49
CA VAL A 89 -2.13 -9.38 -9.58
C VAL A 89 -0.61 -9.45 -9.76
N ARG A 90 -0.05 -10.64 -9.87
CA ARG A 90 1.39 -10.81 -10.13
C ARG A 90 1.81 -10.14 -11.43
N GLN A 91 1.05 -10.32 -12.50
CA GLN A 91 1.33 -9.68 -13.79
C GLN A 91 1.27 -8.17 -13.68
N HIS A 92 0.31 -7.63 -12.94
CA HIS A 92 0.17 -6.20 -12.75
C HIS A 92 1.39 -5.62 -12.01
N PHE A 93 1.83 -6.24 -10.93
CA PHE A 93 3.03 -5.84 -10.21
C PHE A 93 4.29 -5.96 -11.06
N LYS A 94 4.40 -7.01 -11.87
CA LYS A 94 5.51 -7.23 -12.76
C LYS A 94 5.62 -6.13 -13.82
N ILE A 95 4.51 -5.74 -14.41
CA ILE A 95 4.43 -4.64 -15.37
C ILE A 95 4.89 -3.34 -14.73
N ASN A 96 4.42 -3.04 -13.52
CA ASN A 96 4.82 -1.83 -12.80
C ASN A 96 6.31 -1.82 -12.48
N ALA A 97 6.89 -2.96 -12.11
CA ALA A 97 8.32 -3.09 -11.87
C ALA A 97 9.14 -2.85 -13.16
N GLU A 98 8.70 -3.38 -14.27
CA GLU A 98 9.35 -3.14 -15.57
C GLU A 98 9.29 -1.67 -15.98
N TRP A 99 8.16 -1.01 -15.75
CA TRP A 99 8.01 0.42 -16.02
C TRP A 99 8.92 1.28 -15.16
N SER A 100 9.14 0.91 -13.90
CA SER A 100 10.02 1.67 -13.01
C SER A 100 11.50 1.50 -13.33
N LEU A 101 11.88 0.49 -14.11
CA LEU A 101 13.25 0.26 -14.55
C LEU A 101 13.59 1.02 -15.87
N LYS A 102 12.61 1.61 -16.48
CA LYS A 102 12.78 2.43 -17.68
C LYS A 102 12.80 3.90 -17.33
#